data_c182237ddebad21cbd073e18d76fb12c
#
_entry.id   c182237ddebad21cbd073e18d76fb12c
#
_cell.length_a   1.000
_cell.length_b   1.000
_cell.length_c   1.000
_cell.angle_alpha   90.00
_cell.angle_beta   90.00
_cell.angle_gamma   90.00
#
_symmetry.space_group_name_H-M   'P 1'
#
loop_
_entity.id
_entity.type
_entity.pdbx_description
1 polymer ?
#
loop_
_entity_poly.entity_id
_entity_poly.type
_entity_poly.pdbx_seq_one_letter_code
_entity_poly.pdbx_strand_id
1 'polypeptide(L)'
;AQIITNINFQHQDWVKPQTLTEICRQKLNNLSQNTTIYIAKQKPKTLKIIKGILKKNKSKKIYASKFSVKKVKNYYLYRDQKNKIPILSKSIQSEGLINNLALAIKVALDFGVPKQTIIKTIPKIQFEGRVQYIIKGKFKELLRPHEKLLIDGCHSMAGAENLHNYLKTLKHPVYGIWGMQKNKLPDQFIQSFKKIFKKIITVTIPNEPNSLKAEKLRSISQRYMPTDSAANIHTALKQLSSLDEKTIVVFGSLYLVGEFLSKN
;
A
#
# COMPACT_ATOMS: atom_id res chain seq x y z
N ALA A 1 -17.64 16.08 -8.06
CA ALA A 1 -17.57 14.61 -7.92
C ALA A 1 -17.05 14.22 -6.55
N GLN A 2 -17.41 13.03 -6.09
CA GLN A 2 -16.91 12.44 -4.85
C GLN A 2 -16.32 11.07 -5.15
N ILE A 3 -15.22 10.75 -4.48
CA ILE A 3 -14.46 9.53 -4.77
C ILE A 3 -14.36 8.68 -3.50
N ILE A 4 -14.85 7.45 -3.57
CA ILE A 4 -14.75 6.46 -2.51
C ILE A 4 -13.70 5.43 -2.89
N THR A 5 -12.55 5.50 -2.25
CA THR A 5 -11.50 4.50 -2.39
C THR A 5 -11.88 3.21 -1.66
N ASN A 6 -11.00 2.20 -1.65
CA ASN A 6 -11.27 0.96 -0.96
C ASN A 6 -11.49 1.18 0.54
N ILE A 7 -12.61 0.69 1.09
CA ILE A 7 -12.92 0.72 2.52
C ILE A 7 -12.66 -0.66 3.11
N ASN A 8 -11.81 -0.69 4.12
CA ASN A 8 -11.45 -1.88 4.88
C ASN A 8 -11.68 -1.65 6.37
N PHE A 9 -11.58 -2.71 7.16
CA PHE A 9 -11.64 -2.65 8.60
C PHE A 9 -10.36 -2.00 9.16
N GLN A 10 -10.38 -0.66 9.23
CA GLN A 10 -9.26 0.20 9.67
C GLN A 10 -9.81 1.35 10.52
N HIS A 11 -8.94 2.01 11.29
CA HIS A 11 -9.29 3.14 12.15
C HIS A 11 -10.32 2.77 13.24
N GLN A 12 -10.20 1.57 13.80
CA GLN A 12 -11.11 1.04 14.81
C GLN A 12 -11.12 1.90 16.08
N ASP A 13 -9.98 2.50 16.41
CA ASP A 13 -9.81 3.33 17.61
C ASP A 13 -10.72 4.57 17.60
N TRP A 14 -11.15 5.02 16.42
CA TRP A 14 -11.94 6.23 16.21
C TRP A 14 -13.42 5.96 15.91
N VAL A 15 -13.81 4.68 15.74
CA VAL A 15 -15.16 4.31 15.29
C VAL A 15 -15.84 3.43 16.33
N LYS A 16 -16.99 3.89 16.86
CA LYS A 16 -17.83 3.12 17.79
C LYS A 16 -19.25 3.00 17.25
N PRO A 17 -19.87 1.81 17.26
CA PRO A 17 -19.24 0.50 17.52
C PRO A 17 -18.19 0.14 16.45
N GLN A 18 -17.17 -0.63 16.82
CA GLN A 18 -16.07 -1.03 15.93
C GLN A 18 -16.53 -2.05 14.87
N THR A 19 -17.36 -1.61 13.96
CA THR A 19 -17.91 -2.47 12.89
C THR A 19 -17.59 -1.91 11.50
N LEU A 20 -17.50 -2.80 10.52
CA LEU A 20 -17.31 -2.40 9.12
C LEU A 20 -18.47 -1.52 8.62
N THR A 21 -19.70 -1.77 9.10
CA THR A 21 -20.88 -0.96 8.77
C THR A 21 -20.72 0.47 9.25
N GLU A 22 -20.26 0.66 10.48
CA GLU A 22 -20.07 1.99 11.03
C GLU A 22 -18.90 2.73 10.35
N ILE A 23 -17.81 2.04 10.05
CA ILE A 23 -16.71 2.61 9.25
C ILE A 23 -17.23 3.08 7.88
N CYS A 24 -18.05 2.27 7.20
CA CYS A 24 -18.67 2.68 5.93
C CYS A 24 -19.59 3.88 6.14
N ARG A 25 -20.43 3.89 7.18
CA ARG A 25 -21.36 4.99 7.48
C ARG A 25 -20.61 6.30 7.68
N GLN A 26 -19.57 6.32 8.50
CA GLN A 26 -18.78 7.54 8.75
C GLN A 26 -18.09 8.06 7.48
N LYS A 27 -17.52 7.17 6.67
CA LYS A 27 -16.86 7.56 5.41
C LYS A 27 -17.84 8.03 4.33
N LEU A 28 -19.11 7.68 4.42
CA LEU A 28 -20.15 8.03 3.45
C LEU A 28 -21.10 9.12 3.96
N ASN A 29 -21.01 9.50 5.23
CA ASN A 29 -21.97 10.40 5.88
C ASN A 29 -21.98 11.82 5.26
N ASN A 30 -20.83 12.29 4.80
CA ASN A 30 -20.68 13.65 4.24
C ASN A 30 -20.79 13.70 2.72
N LEU A 31 -21.39 12.69 2.09
CA LEU A 31 -21.57 12.70 0.65
C LEU A 31 -22.73 13.62 0.25
N SER A 32 -22.41 14.58 -0.61
CA SER A 32 -23.40 15.50 -1.16
C SER A 32 -24.45 14.78 -2.01
N GLN A 33 -25.64 15.35 -2.09
CA GLN A 33 -26.67 14.95 -3.04
C GLN A 33 -26.37 15.57 -4.43
N ASN A 34 -26.96 15.00 -5.47
CA ASN A 34 -26.92 15.54 -6.84
C ASN A 34 -25.51 15.70 -7.44
N THR A 35 -24.57 14.83 -7.06
CA THR A 35 -23.23 14.76 -7.63
C THR A 35 -22.95 13.39 -8.25
N THR A 36 -21.77 13.18 -8.79
CA THR A 36 -21.33 11.84 -9.22
C THR A 36 -20.41 11.24 -8.17
N ILE A 37 -20.75 10.04 -7.70
CA ILE A 37 -19.97 9.27 -6.72
C ILE A 37 -19.26 8.12 -7.45
N TYR A 38 -17.94 8.15 -7.45
CA TYR A 38 -17.09 7.09 -8.01
C TYR A 38 -16.67 6.16 -6.89
N ILE A 39 -16.87 4.86 -7.08
CA ILE A 39 -16.64 3.84 -6.05
C ILE A 39 -15.61 2.83 -6.56
N ALA A 40 -14.43 2.81 -5.93
CA ALA A 40 -13.37 1.85 -6.21
C ALA A 40 -13.82 0.40 -5.98
N LYS A 41 -13.01 -0.56 -6.45
CA LYS A 41 -13.21 -1.99 -6.15
C LYS A 41 -13.29 -2.20 -4.64
N GLN A 42 -14.32 -2.89 -4.18
CA GLN A 42 -14.58 -3.21 -2.78
C GLN A 42 -14.66 -4.73 -2.59
N LYS A 43 -14.38 -5.21 -1.38
CA LYS A 43 -14.73 -6.59 -1.00
C LYS A 43 -16.27 -6.76 -1.04
N PRO A 44 -16.82 -7.93 -1.40
CA PRO A 44 -18.27 -8.12 -1.58
C PRO A 44 -19.12 -7.63 -0.40
N LYS A 45 -18.72 -7.98 0.83
CA LYS A 45 -19.40 -7.54 2.07
C LYS A 45 -19.42 -6.00 2.19
N THR A 46 -18.28 -5.33 1.96
CA THR A 46 -18.18 -3.87 1.99
C THR A 46 -19.05 -3.23 0.92
N LEU A 47 -19.04 -3.77 -0.30
CA LEU A 47 -19.86 -3.26 -1.41
C LEU A 47 -21.36 -3.35 -1.09
N LYS A 48 -21.82 -4.45 -0.48
CA LYS A 48 -23.21 -4.61 -0.04
C LYS A 48 -23.61 -3.52 0.96
N ILE A 49 -22.76 -3.24 1.96
CA ILE A 49 -22.98 -2.19 2.95
C ILE A 49 -23.04 -0.82 2.28
N ILE A 50 -22.06 -0.48 1.42
CA ILE A 50 -22.02 0.79 0.68
C ILE A 50 -23.30 0.99 -0.15
N LYS A 51 -23.72 -0.03 -0.90
CA LYS A 51 -24.97 0.02 -1.69
C LYS A 51 -26.19 0.28 -0.81
N GLY A 52 -26.26 -0.36 0.36
CA GLY A 52 -27.35 -0.14 1.33
C GLY A 52 -27.40 1.30 1.82
N ILE A 53 -26.24 1.85 2.24
CA ILE A 53 -26.15 3.24 2.72
C ILE A 53 -26.51 4.23 1.60
N LEU A 54 -26.03 4.01 0.38
CA LEU A 54 -26.25 4.91 -0.75
C LEU A 54 -27.62 4.72 -1.43
N LYS A 55 -28.49 3.84 -0.95
CA LYS A 55 -29.79 3.57 -1.58
C LYS A 55 -30.66 4.85 -1.66
N LYS A 56 -30.67 5.66 -0.62
CA LYS A 56 -31.45 6.91 -0.53
C LYS A 56 -30.72 8.14 -1.11
N ASN A 57 -29.43 8.05 -1.42
CA ASN A 57 -28.67 9.15 -2.00
C ASN A 57 -29.02 9.30 -3.49
N LYS A 58 -29.40 10.50 -3.95
CA LYS A 58 -29.85 10.78 -5.33
C LYS A 58 -28.71 10.91 -6.34
N SER A 59 -27.47 10.97 -5.90
CA SER A 59 -26.29 11.10 -6.77
C SER A 59 -26.16 9.94 -7.75
N LYS A 60 -25.57 10.21 -8.93
CA LYS A 60 -25.16 9.17 -9.87
C LYS A 60 -24.03 8.34 -9.26
N LYS A 61 -24.12 7.01 -9.27
CA LYS A 61 -23.12 6.11 -8.74
C LYS A 61 -22.38 5.39 -9.88
N ILE A 62 -21.05 5.49 -9.92
CA ILE A 62 -20.18 4.78 -10.86
C ILE A 62 -19.32 3.80 -10.08
N TYR A 63 -19.64 2.52 -10.19
CA TYR A 63 -18.95 1.44 -9.52
C TYR A 63 -17.81 0.90 -10.37
N ALA A 64 -16.81 0.29 -9.73
CA ALA A 64 -15.67 -0.35 -10.38
C ALA A 64 -16.04 -1.46 -11.39
N SER A 65 -17.28 -1.97 -11.36
CA SER A 65 -17.79 -2.86 -12.41
C SER A 65 -17.91 -2.22 -13.80
N LYS A 66 -17.90 -0.88 -13.88
CA LYS A 66 -17.98 -0.10 -15.12
C LYS A 66 -16.62 0.21 -15.75
N PHE A 67 -15.53 -0.08 -15.06
CA PHE A 67 -14.16 0.08 -15.52
C PHE A 67 -13.25 -0.96 -14.86
N SER A 68 -12.12 -1.26 -15.48
CA SER A 68 -11.17 -2.25 -14.95
C SER A 68 -9.75 -1.97 -15.43
N VAL A 69 -8.76 -2.49 -14.69
CA VAL A 69 -7.40 -2.63 -15.17
C VAL A 69 -7.02 -4.11 -15.09
N LYS A 70 -6.49 -4.65 -16.19
CA LYS A 70 -6.02 -6.03 -16.28
C LYS A 70 -4.56 -6.06 -16.73
N LYS A 71 -3.77 -6.99 -16.19
CA LYS A 71 -2.42 -7.27 -16.68
C LYS A 71 -2.49 -7.96 -18.03
N VAL A 72 -1.72 -7.47 -19.00
CA VAL A 72 -1.62 -8.00 -20.36
C VAL A 72 -0.13 -8.13 -20.68
N LYS A 73 0.41 -9.35 -20.63
CA LYS A 73 1.85 -9.60 -20.79
C LYS A 73 2.69 -8.67 -19.88
N ASN A 74 3.35 -7.68 -20.44
CA ASN A 74 4.30 -6.81 -19.74
C ASN A 74 3.74 -5.43 -19.34
N TYR A 75 2.43 -5.17 -19.53
CA TYR A 75 1.79 -3.90 -19.18
C TYR A 75 0.41 -4.13 -18.59
N TYR A 76 -0.21 -3.08 -18.07
CA TYR A 76 -1.60 -3.10 -17.67
C TYR A 76 -2.47 -2.37 -18.68
N LEU A 77 -3.70 -2.84 -18.87
CA LEU A 77 -4.67 -2.23 -19.77
C LEU A 77 -5.90 -1.79 -18.99
N TYR A 78 -6.12 -0.48 -18.94
CA TYR A 78 -7.39 0.08 -18.51
C TYR A 78 -8.46 -0.12 -19.59
N ARG A 79 -9.68 -0.46 -19.17
CA ARG A 79 -10.86 -0.55 -20.03
C ARG A 79 -12.10 -0.02 -19.32
N ASP A 80 -12.88 0.79 -20.02
CA ASP A 80 -14.27 1.09 -19.75
C ASP A 80 -15.11 0.88 -21.02
N GLN A 81 -16.38 1.33 -21.03
CA GLN A 81 -17.29 1.15 -22.18
C GLN A 81 -16.77 1.80 -23.47
N LYS A 82 -16.02 2.91 -23.37
CA LYS A 82 -15.58 3.73 -24.51
C LYS A 82 -14.07 3.74 -24.73
N ASN A 83 -13.29 3.38 -23.70
CA ASN A 83 -11.85 3.60 -23.70
C ASN A 83 -11.05 2.34 -23.44
N LYS A 84 -9.89 2.27 -24.12
CA LYS A 84 -8.79 1.34 -23.85
C LYS A 84 -7.52 2.18 -23.72
N ILE A 85 -6.83 2.11 -22.56
CA ILE A 85 -5.62 2.89 -22.27
C ILE A 85 -4.53 1.96 -21.76
N PRO A 86 -3.38 1.87 -22.45
CA PRO A 86 -2.23 1.13 -21.94
C PRO A 86 -1.60 1.88 -20.76
N ILE A 87 -1.24 1.16 -19.72
CA ILE A 87 -0.58 1.68 -18.54
C ILE A 87 0.85 1.17 -18.54
N LEU A 88 1.76 2.03 -18.95
CA LEU A 88 3.19 1.77 -19.04
C LEU A 88 3.88 2.48 -17.87
N SER A 89 3.77 1.92 -16.66
CA SER A 89 4.42 2.50 -15.49
C SER A 89 5.17 1.44 -14.71
N LYS A 90 6.45 1.72 -14.42
CA LYS A 90 7.29 0.89 -13.55
C LYS A 90 7.04 1.15 -12.07
N SER A 91 6.45 2.29 -11.72
CA SER A 91 6.21 2.72 -10.33
C SER A 91 4.87 2.26 -9.75
N ILE A 92 3.97 1.71 -10.58
CA ILE A 92 2.64 1.26 -10.16
C ILE A 92 2.57 -0.25 -10.26
N GLN A 93 2.99 -0.94 -9.21
CA GLN A 93 3.20 -2.39 -9.24
C GLN A 93 2.26 -3.17 -8.30
N SER A 94 1.73 -2.54 -7.24
CA SER A 94 0.80 -3.22 -6.33
C SER A 94 -0.64 -3.18 -6.85
N GLU A 95 -1.42 -4.23 -6.55
CA GLU A 95 -2.83 -4.30 -6.95
C GLU A 95 -3.64 -3.11 -6.42
N GLY A 96 -3.35 -2.66 -5.20
CA GLY A 96 -4.00 -1.49 -4.61
C GLY A 96 -3.76 -0.21 -5.42
N LEU A 97 -2.52 0.06 -5.83
CA LEU A 97 -2.18 1.21 -6.68
C LEU A 97 -2.82 1.12 -8.06
N ILE A 98 -2.85 -0.07 -8.66
CA ILE A 98 -3.48 -0.30 -9.96
C ILE A 98 -4.99 -0.04 -9.90
N ASN A 99 -5.66 -0.49 -8.85
CA ASN A 99 -7.09 -0.22 -8.66
C ASN A 99 -7.38 1.26 -8.43
N ASN A 100 -6.53 1.97 -7.69
CA ASN A 100 -6.63 3.42 -7.51
C ASN A 100 -6.39 4.18 -8.82
N LEU A 101 -5.41 3.75 -9.61
CA LEU A 101 -5.15 4.31 -10.93
C LEU A 101 -6.35 4.13 -11.87
N ALA A 102 -6.98 2.94 -11.88
CA ALA A 102 -8.17 2.69 -12.68
C ALA A 102 -9.30 3.68 -12.33
N LEU A 103 -9.49 3.93 -11.04
CA LEU A 103 -10.46 4.92 -10.56
C LEU A 103 -10.09 6.34 -11.00
N ALA A 104 -8.83 6.74 -10.86
CA ALA A 104 -8.34 8.05 -11.27
C ALA A 104 -8.49 8.29 -12.77
N ILE A 105 -8.16 7.28 -13.60
CA ILE A 105 -8.34 7.34 -15.06
C ILE A 105 -9.83 7.53 -15.40
N LYS A 106 -10.74 6.76 -14.75
CA LYS A 106 -12.17 6.90 -14.99
C LYS A 106 -12.68 8.30 -14.67
N VAL A 107 -12.27 8.83 -13.51
CA VAL A 107 -12.63 10.20 -13.11
C VAL A 107 -12.09 11.21 -14.13
N ALA A 108 -10.81 11.14 -14.47
CA ALA A 108 -10.19 12.07 -15.43
C ALA A 108 -10.90 12.07 -16.79
N LEU A 109 -11.24 10.90 -17.33
CA LEU A 109 -11.98 10.77 -18.58
C LEU A 109 -13.37 11.39 -18.50
N ASP A 110 -14.09 11.15 -17.41
CA ASP A 110 -15.46 11.70 -17.22
C ASP A 110 -15.44 13.22 -17.02
N PHE A 111 -14.31 13.79 -16.59
CA PHE A 111 -14.08 15.23 -16.51
C PHE A 111 -13.45 15.83 -17.78
N GLY A 112 -13.41 15.08 -18.87
CA GLY A 112 -12.96 15.60 -20.18
C GLY A 112 -11.44 15.67 -20.36
N VAL A 113 -10.65 15.08 -19.46
CA VAL A 113 -9.19 15.04 -19.66
C VAL A 113 -8.87 14.20 -20.91
N PRO A 114 -8.12 14.74 -21.88
CA PRO A 114 -7.80 14.02 -23.10
C PRO A 114 -7.04 12.73 -22.81
N LYS A 115 -7.39 11.66 -23.53
CA LYS A 115 -6.75 10.34 -23.39
C LYS A 115 -5.22 10.40 -23.53
N GLN A 116 -4.72 11.23 -24.45
CA GLN A 116 -3.27 11.40 -24.66
C GLN A 116 -2.57 12.03 -23.44
N THR A 117 -3.23 12.99 -22.78
CA THR A 117 -2.73 13.58 -21.52
C THR A 117 -2.61 12.54 -20.44
N ILE A 118 -3.63 11.69 -20.27
CA ILE A 118 -3.62 10.59 -19.28
C ILE A 118 -2.45 9.65 -19.58
N ILE A 119 -2.29 9.20 -20.83
CA ILE A 119 -1.20 8.28 -21.25
C ILE A 119 0.17 8.89 -20.94
N LYS A 120 0.39 10.17 -21.26
CA LYS A 120 1.66 10.88 -21.00
C LYS A 120 1.95 11.10 -19.51
N THR A 121 0.89 11.20 -18.69
CA THR A 121 1.02 11.47 -17.25
C THR A 121 1.30 10.21 -16.43
N ILE A 122 0.70 9.07 -16.78
CA ILE A 122 0.82 7.81 -16.02
C ILE A 122 2.28 7.42 -15.71
N PRO A 123 3.24 7.47 -16.66
CA PRO A 123 4.64 7.13 -16.38
C PRO A 123 5.32 8.04 -15.36
N LYS A 124 4.81 9.26 -15.17
CA LYS A 124 5.35 10.26 -14.24
C LYS A 124 4.81 10.13 -12.82
N ILE A 125 3.78 9.30 -12.62
CA ILE A 125 3.16 9.12 -11.30
C ILE A 125 4.13 8.36 -10.41
N GLN A 126 4.44 8.93 -9.25
CA GLN A 126 5.21 8.31 -8.18
C GLN A 126 4.42 8.44 -6.89
N PHE A 127 4.48 7.38 -6.07
CA PHE A 127 3.89 7.37 -4.73
C PHE A 127 5.00 7.03 -3.74
N GLU A 128 5.46 8.04 -3.02
CA GLU A 128 6.48 7.85 -1.98
C GLU A 128 5.99 6.86 -0.92
N GLY A 129 6.86 5.91 -0.60
CA GLY A 129 6.55 4.88 0.38
C GLY A 129 5.42 3.93 0.02
N ARG A 130 5.20 3.69 -1.28
CA ARG A 130 4.25 2.68 -1.77
C ARG A 130 4.90 1.79 -2.82
N VAL A 131 5.44 0.65 -2.40
CA VAL A 131 6.20 -0.29 -3.25
C VAL A 131 7.24 0.50 -4.08
N GLN A 132 7.97 1.38 -3.41
CA GLN A 132 8.93 2.28 -4.04
C GLN A 132 10.33 1.71 -3.98
N TYR A 133 10.97 1.51 -5.14
CA TYR A 133 12.38 1.16 -5.22
C TYR A 133 13.27 2.39 -5.04
N ILE A 134 14.28 2.25 -4.20
CA ILE A 134 15.30 3.26 -3.93
C ILE A 134 16.52 2.91 -4.77
N ILE A 135 16.83 3.78 -5.74
CA ILE A 135 17.91 3.55 -6.72
C ILE A 135 19.18 4.37 -6.42
N LYS A 136 19.08 5.38 -5.56
CA LYS A 136 20.18 6.28 -5.16
C LYS A 136 19.99 6.80 -3.73
N GLY A 137 21.04 7.36 -3.15
CA GLY A 137 21.05 7.98 -1.82
C GLY A 137 21.86 7.17 -0.81
N LYS A 138 22.10 7.78 0.35
CA LYS A 138 23.01 7.27 1.41
C LYS A 138 22.72 5.83 1.83
N PHE A 139 21.44 5.45 1.93
CA PHE A 139 21.06 4.10 2.32
C PHE A 139 21.25 3.09 1.18
N LYS A 140 21.06 3.50 -0.08
CA LYS A 140 21.33 2.63 -1.22
C LYS A 140 22.83 2.37 -1.39
N GLU A 141 23.66 3.35 -1.08
CA GLU A 141 25.14 3.24 -1.14
C GLU A 141 25.72 2.27 -0.10
N LEU A 142 24.98 1.96 0.98
CA LEU A 142 25.37 0.91 1.93
C LEU A 142 25.22 -0.51 1.39
N LEU A 143 24.51 -0.66 0.27
CA LEU A 143 24.16 -1.94 -0.31
C LEU A 143 24.97 -2.21 -1.57
N ARG A 144 25.17 -3.49 -1.88
CA ARG A 144 25.82 -3.92 -3.13
C ARG A 144 24.95 -3.57 -4.35
N PRO A 145 25.54 -3.41 -5.55
CA PRO A 145 24.79 -3.04 -6.76
C PRO A 145 23.61 -3.98 -7.09
N HIS A 146 23.78 -5.28 -6.85
CA HIS A 146 22.75 -6.31 -7.10
C HIS A 146 21.66 -6.39 -6.02
N GLU A 147 21.87 -5.78 -4.85
CA GLU A 147 20.86 -5.73 -3.79
C GLU A 147 19.84 -4.64 -4.10
N LYS A 148 18.56 -4.99 -4.08
CA LYS A 148 17.44 -4.06 -4.30
C LYS A 148 16.93 -3.53 -2.96
N LEU A 149 16.65 -2.24 -2.90
CA LEU A 149 16.08 -1.59 -1.73
C LEU A 149 14.68 -1.10 -2.05
N LEU A 150 13.71 -1.54 -1.26
CA LEU A 150 12.29 -1.22 -1.41
C LEU A 150 11.77 -0.59 -0.12
N ILE A 151 10.90 0.41 -0.24
CA ILE A 151 10.19 0.98 0.91
C ILE A 151 8.68 0.89 0.72
N ASP A 152 7.95 0.58 1.80
CA ASP A 152 6.49 0.57 1.81
C ASP A 152 5.92 0.93 3.19
N GLY A 153 5.12 1.97 3.26
CA GLY A 153 4.49 2.47 4.49
C GLY A 153 3.21 1.71 4.90
N CYS A 154 3.03 0.45 4.48
CA CYS A 154 1.90 -0.35 4.92
C CYS A 154 1.90 -0.54 6.44
N HIS A 155 0.73 -0.34 7.07
CA HIS A 155 0.57 -0.39 8.51
C HIS A 155 -0.81 -0.96 8.92
N SER A 156 -1.50 -1.60 7.98
CA SER A 156 -2.81 -2.21 8.18
C SER A 156 -2.87 -3.56 7.49
N MET A 157 -3.82 -4.41 7.86
CA MET A 157 -3.98 -5.74 7.26
C MET A 157 -4.16 -5.68 5.74
N ALA A 158 -4.91 -4.72 5.22
CA ALA A 158 -5.06 -4.53 3.78
C ALA A 158 -3.76 -4.06 3.10
N GLY A 159 -2.98 -3.21 3.77
CA GLY A 159 -1.64 -2.82 3.31
C GLY A 159 -0.68 -4.01 3.31
N ALA A 160 -0.71 -4.82 4.37
CA ALA A 160 0.06 -6.06 4.47
C ALA A 160 -0.28 -7.04 3.32
N GLU A 161 -1.57 -7.25 3.04
CA GLU A 161 -2.04 -8.10 1.94
C GLU A 161 -1.49 -7.61 0.58
N ASN A 162 -1.55 -6.30 0.32
CA ASN A 162 -1.02 -5.70 -0.92
C ASN A 162 0.50 -5.90 -1.05
N LEU A 163 1.27 -5.60 0.01
CA LEU A 163 2.72 -5.78 0.00
C LEU A 163 3.09 -7.26 -0.12
N HIS A 164 2.44 -8.15 0.64
CA HIS A 164 2.64 -9.59 0.58
C HIS A 164 2.46 -10.13 -0.85
N ASN A 165 1.34 -9.77 -1.50
CA ASN A 165 1.05 -10.21 -2.86
C ASN A 165 2.10 -9.71 -3.86
N TYR A 166 2.60 -8.50 -3.67
CA TYR A 166 3.69 -7.97 -4.47
C TYR A 166 5.00 -8.74 -4.24
N LEU A 167 5.42 -8.93 -2.98
CA LEU A 167 6.66 -9.61 -2.63
C LEU A 167 6.72 -11.05 -3.13
N LYS A 168 5.58 -11.74 -3.18
CA LYS A 168 5.48 -13.07 -3.79
C LYS A 168 5.84 -13.14 -5.28
N THR A 169 5.77 -12.02 -5.99
CA THR A 169 6.13 -11.97 -7.41
C THR A 169 7.64 -11.82 -7.65
N LEU A 170 8.41 -11.55 -6.58
CA LEU A 170 9.85 -11.38 -6.68
C LEU A 170 10.53 -12.73 -6.79
N LYS A 171 11.57 -12.79 -7.63
CA LYS A 171 12.34 -14.02 -7.88
C LYS A 171 13.44 -14.26 -6.85
N HIS A 172 13.93 -13.20 -6.21
CA HIS A 172 15.05 -13.25 -5.28
C HIS A 172 14.56 -13.27 -3.82
N PRO A 173 15.38 -13.76 -2.89
CA PRO A 173 15.07 -13.75 -1.47
C PRO A 173 14.73 -12.34 -0.96
N VAL A 174 13.77 -12.27 -0.06
CA VAL A 174 13.30 -11.01 0.52
C VAL A 174 13.68 -10.95 2.00
N TYR A 175 14.24 -9.81 2.40
CA TYR A 175 14.61 -9.48 3.77
C TYR A 175 13.87 -8.24 4.23
N GLY A 176 13.54 -8.13 5.52
CA GLY A 176 12.73 -7.04 6.04
C GLY A 176 13.46 -6.17 7.06
N ILE A 177 13.22 -4.87 7.03
CA ILE A 177 13.46 -3.96 8.14
C ILE A 177 12.10 -3.45 8.60
N TRP A 178 11.70 -3.81 9.82
CA TRP A 178 10.35 -3.60 10.30
C TRP A 178 10.29 -2.71 11.53
N GLY A 179 9.51 -1.63 11.44
CA GLY A 179 9.16 -0.77 12.57
C GLY A 179 7.67 -0.44 12.53
N MET A 180 7.00 -0.49 13.70
CA MET A 180 5.55 -0.35 13.76
C MET A 180 5.05 0.28 15.05
N GLN A 181 3.90 0.95 14.96
CA GLN A 181 3.18 1.52 16.09
C GLN A 181 2.37 0.45 16.84
N LYS A 182 2.23 0.62 18.19
CA LYS A 182 1.53 -0.30 19.09
C LYS A 182 0.06 -0.53 18.74
N ASN A 183 -0.62 0.48 18.18
CA ASN A 183 -2.05 0.45 17.88
C ASN A 183 -2.39 -0.13 16.49
N LYS A 184 -1.43 -0.74 15.78
CA LYS A 184 -1.60 -1.26 14.41
C LYS A 184 -1.63 -2.80 14.34
N LEU A 185 -1.96 -3.47 15.45
CA LEU A 185 -2.06 -4.93 15.53
C LEU A 185 -0.79 -5.64 15.04
N PRO A 186 0.39 -5.35 15.63
CA PRO A 186 1.68 -5.78 15.09
C PRO A 186 1.81 -7.29 14.93
N ASP A 187 1.19 -8.08 15.80
CA ASP A 187 1.21 -9.54 15.73
C ASP A 187 0.50 -10.07 14.46
N GLN A 188 -0.74 -9.67 14.25
CA GLN A 188 -1.51 -10.06 13.07
C GLN A 188 -0.86 -9.53 11.78
N PHE A 189 -0.32 -8.31 11.83
CA PHE A 189 0.35 -7.69 10.71
C PHE A 189 1.56 -8.52 10.26
N ILE A 190 2.49 -8.84 11.19
CA ILE A 190 3.72 -9.55 10.82
C ILE A 190 3.47 -11.02 10.48
N GLN A 191 2.46 -11.66 11.09
CA GLN A 191 2.01 -12.99 10.73
C GLN A 191 1.64 -13.13 9.26
N SER A 192 1.09 -12.04 8.65
CA SER A 192 0.72 -12.01 7.23
C SER A 192 1.91 -12.24 6.30
N PHE A 193 3.14 -12.06 6.78
CA PHE A 193 4.36 -12.23 6.01
C PHE A 193 5.10 -13.53 6.29
N LYS A 194 4.50 -14.43 7.05
CA LYS A 194 5.05 -15.79 7.26
C LYS A 194 5.39 -16.43 5.91
N LYS A 195 6.61 -16.98 5.78
CA LYS A 195 7.17 -17.57 4.55
C LYS A 195 7.52 -16.56 3.43
N ILE A 196 7.42 -15.25 3.64
CA ILE A 196 7.86 -14.23 2.68
C ILE A 196 9.31 -13.83 2.96
N PHE A 197 9.58 -13.39 4.18
CA PHE A 197 10.89 -12.93 4.56
C PHE A 197 11.80 -14.09 4.99
N LYS A 198 13.03 -14.09 4.48
CA LYS A 198 14.09 -14.99 4.96
C LYS A 198 14.57 -14.59 6.35
N LYS A 199 14.64 -13.31 6.62
CA LYS A 199 14.99 -12.71 7.91
C LYS A 199 14.40 -11.31 8.01
N ILE A 200 14.07 -10.90 9.22
CA ILE A 200 13.65 -9.51 9.55
C ILE A 200 14.63 -8.92 10.55
N ILE A 201 14.91 -7.64 10.43
CA ILE A 201 15.53 -6.84 11.47
C ILE A 201 14.54 -5.79 11.93
N THR A 202 14.25 -5.77 13.22
CA THR A 202 13.32 -4.81 13.80
C THR A 202 14.03 -3.54 14.24
N VAL A 203 13.36 -2.40 14.08
CA VAL A 203 13.87 -1.10 14.50
C VAL A 203 12.77 -0.31 15.24
N THR A 204 13.18 0.52 16.20
CA THR A 204 12.31 1.53 16.80
C THR A 204 12.17 2.70 15.81
N ILE A 205 10.95 3.24 15.65
CA ILE A 205 10.73 4.43 14.83
C ILE A 205 11.12 5.66 15.66
N PRO A 206 12.15 6.41 15.28
CA PRO A 206 12.57 7.60 16.03
C PRO A 206 11.46 8.66 16.08
N ASN A 207 11.39 9.40 17.17
CA ASN A 207 10.46 10.52 17.38
C ASN A 207 8.95 10.17 17.20
N GLU A 208 8.59 8.86 17.26
CA GLU A 208 7.21 8.41 17.22
C GLU A 208 6.80 7.83 18.58
N PRO A 209 6.01 8.55 19.38
CA PRO A 209 5.65 8.13 20.75
C PRO A 209 4.90 6.80 20.83
N ASN A 210 4.20 6.44 19.75
CA ASN A 210 3.47 5.18 19.66
C ASN A 210 4.31 4.04 19.06
N SER A 211 5.57 4.27 18.73
CA SER A 211 6.45 3.22 18.23
C SER A 211 6.62 2.11 19.26
N LEU A 212 6.55 0.87 18.83
CA LEU A 212 7.08 -0.23 19.62
C LEU A 212 8.61 -0.23 19.56
N LYS A 213 9.24 -0.59 20.67
CA LYS A 213 10.69 -0.80 20.74
C LYS A 213 11.10 -1.99 19.86
N ALA A 214 12.28 -1.92 19.28
CA ALA A 214 12.81 -2.96 18.39
C ALA A 214 12.78 -4.35 19.02
N GLU A 215 13.15 -4.48 20.31
CA GLU A 215 13.16 -5.75 21.04
C GLU A 215 11.75 -6.34 21.20
N LYS A 216 10.74 -5.48 21.41
CA LYS A 216 9.35 -5.93 21.50
C LYS A 216 8.84 -6.42 20.13
N LEU A 217 9.17 -5.71 19.05
CA LEU A 217 8.86 -6.17 17.68
C LEU A 217 9.58 -7.47 17.35
N ARG A 218 10.85 -7.63 17.78
CA ARG A 218 11.60 -8.87 17.64
C ARG A 218 10.90 -10.03 18.34
N SER A 219 10.49 -9.88 19.60
CA SER A 219 9.79 -10.94 20.36
C SER A 219 8.46 -11.34 19.72
N ILE A 220 7.80 -10.45 18.98
CA ILE A 220 6.59 -10.74 18.23
C ILE A 220 6.92 -11.51 16.94
N SER A 221 7.88 -11.01 16.14
CA SER A 221 8.19 -11.52 14.81
C SER A 221 8.91 -12.88 14.83
N GLN A 222 9.76 -13.13 15.82
CA GLN A 222 10.52 -14.39 15.92
C GLN A 222 9.66 -15.64 16.07
N ARG A 223 8.38 -15.48 16.42
CA ARG A 223 7.39 -16.57 16.42
C ARG A 223 7.04 -17.07 15.02
N TYR A 224 7.32 -16.29 14.00
CA TYR A 224 6.91 -16.56 12.63
C TYR A 224 8.09 -16.72 11.67
N MET A 225 9.23 -16.08 11.94
CA MET A 225 10.41 -16.07 11.08
C MET A 225 11.69 -15.63 11.81
N PRO A 226 12.88 -15.96 11.31
CA PRO A 226 14.14 -15.48 11.87
C PRO A 226 14.16 -13.95 12.00
N THR A 227 14.42 -13.45 13.21
CA THR A 227 14.35 -12.03 13.50
C THR A 227 15.43 -11.58 14.48
N ASP A 228 16.12 -10.50 14.12
CA ASP A 228 17.02 -9.75 15.00
C ASP A 228 16.51 -8.32 15.20
N SER A 229 17.20 -7.53 16.02
CA SER A 229 16.94 -6.11 16.23
C SER A 229 18.17 -5.27 15.90
N ALA A 230 17.96 -4.01 15.54
CA ALA A 230 19.01 -3.03 15.32
C ALA A 230 18.64 -1.67 15.91
N ALA A 231 19.65 -0.89 16.22
CA ALA A 231 19.46 0.46 16.78
C ALA A 231 18.72 1.41 15.82
N ASN A 232 18.96 1.26 14.51
CA ASN A 232 18.37 2.11 13.47
C ASN A 232 18.42 1.42 12.08
N ILE A 233 17.84 2.09 11.08
CA ILE A 233 17.78 1.60 9.69
C ILE A 233 19.19 1.40 9.10
N HIS A 234 20.12 2.31 9.34
CA HIS A 234 21.48 2.22 8.84
C HIS A 234 22.20 0.94 9.31
N THR A 235 22.13 0.66 10.61
CA THR A 235 22.69 -0.56 11.20
C THR A 235 22.00 -1.82 10.66
N ALA A 236 20.66 -1.77 10.52
CA ALA A 236 19.89 -2.87 9.97
C ALA A 236 20.27 -3.18 8.51
N LEU A 237 20.48 -2.16 7.67
CA LEU A 237 20.94 -2.32 6.28
C LEU A 237 22.31 -2.97 6.22
N LYS A 238 23.27 -2.51 7.05
CA LYS A 238 24.62 -3.13 7.12
C LYS A 238 24.58 -4.59 7.55
N GLN A 239 23.70 -4.96 8.50
CA GLN A 239 23.55 -6.35 8.93
C GLN A 239 22.93 -7.25 7.85
N LEU A 240 22.14 -6.70 6.92
CA LEU A 240 21.48 -7.46 5.85
C LEU A 240 22.28 -7.49 4.55
N SER A 241 23.18 -6.53 4.32
CA SER A 241 23.99 -6.49 3.10
C SER A 241 24.96 -7.69 3.04
N SER A 242 25.01 -8.32 1.89
CA SER A 242 25.91 -9.47 1.62
C SER A 242 26.16 -9.62 0.11
N LEU A 243 26.89 -10.67 -0.27
CA LEU A 243 27.19 -10.97 -1.68
C LEU A 243 26.01 -11.57 -2.46
N ASP A 244 24.93 -12.01 -1.77
CA ASP A 244 23.80 -12.66 -2.43
C ASP A 244 22.82 -11.63 -3.02
N GLU A 245 22.26 -11.91 -4.18
CA GLU A 245 21.18 -11.11 -4.76
C GLU A 245 19.91 -11.21 -3.90
N LYS A 246 19.37 -10.07 -3.49
CA LYS A 246 18.20 -10.00 -2.63
C LYS A 246 17.42 -8.69 -2.78
N THR A 247 16.23 -8.67 -2.22
CA THR A 247 15.45 -7.44 -2.00
C THR A 247 15.32 -7.18 -0.50
N ILE A 248 15.75 -6.01 -0.04
CA ILE A 248 15.56 -5.53 1.32
C ILE A 248 14.39 -4.57 1.33
N VAL A 249 13.44 -4.79 2.23
CA VAL A 249 12.19 -4.02 2.33
C VAL A 249 12.12 -3.31 3.66
N VAL A 250 12.03 -1.98 3.66
CA VAL A 250 11.74 -1.18 4.85
C VAL A 250 10.25 -0.95 4.92
N PHE A 251 9.57 -1.43 5.97
CA PHE A 251 8.10 -1.45 6.01
C PHE A 251 7.50 -1.40 7.42
N GLY A 252 6.17 -1.22 7.49
CA GLY A 252 5.39 -1.32 8.73
C GLY A 252 4.83 0.02 9.22
N SER A 253 5.33 1.15 8.74
CA SER A 253 4.83 2.47 9.11
C SER A 253 5.20 3.54 8.10
N LEU A 254 4.29 4.51 7.88
CA LEU A 254 4.62 5.72 7.13
C LEU A 254 5.66 6.59 7.86
N TYR A 255 5.66 6.59 9.19
CA TYR A 255 6.68 7.30 9.98
C TYR A 255 8.08 6.68 9.77
N LEU A 256 8.18 5.35 9.70
CA LEU A 256 9.45 4.69 9.39
C LEU A 256 9.93 5.04 7.98
N VAL A 257 9.03 5.09 7.01
CA VAL A 257 9.34 5.50 5.64
C VAL A 257 9.73 6.98 5.58
N GLY A 258 9.06 7.86 6.32
CA GLY A 258 9.43 9.27 6.45
C GLY A 258 10.83 9.44 7.04
N GLU A 259 11.14 8.72 8.12
CA GLU A 259 12.50 8.67 8.71
C GLU A 259 13.55 8.17 7.73
N PHE A 260 13.22 7.12 6.95
CA PHE A 260 14.08 6.63 5.89
C PHE A 260 14.36 7.71 4.83
N LEU A 261 13.32 8.32 4.28
CA LEU A 261 13.44 9.32 3.20
C LEU A 261 14.16 10.58 3.64
N SER A 262 13.99 11.00 4.90
CA SER A 262 14.67 12.20 5.45
C SER A 262 16.18 12.01 5.62
N LYS A 263 16.67 10.77 5.71
CA LYS A 263 18.09 10.45 5.92
C LYS A 263 18.78 9.82 4.71
N ASN A 264 18.01 9.45 3.70
CA ASN A 264 18.54 8.86 2.47
C ASN A 264 19.04 9.96 1.52
#